data_56caf6d01b404880fa2f728940c241d1
#
_entry.id   56caf6d01b404880fa2f728940c241d1
#
_cell.length_a   1.000
_cell.length_b   1.000
_cell.length_c   1.000
_cell.angle_alpha   90.00
_cell.angle_beta   90.00
_cell.angle_gamma   90.00
#
_symmetry.space_group_name_H-M   'P 1'
#
loop_
_entity.id
_entity.type
_entity.pdbx_description
1 polymer ?
#
loop_
_entity_poly.entity_id
_entity_poly.type
_entity_poly.pdbx_seq_one_letter_code
_entity_poly.pdbx_strand_id
1 'polypeptide(L)'
;MRANNIDPERQHSFISLMIWAISLSRPYLKWVVIILLAMLVEAVMSVATPWPLKIIIDDVVAHGTLPHWLQWLHVIVPLQSKVSMAAVVALGFVLINAIGSLAGYINSYYNENVAQHIANDLRRRIYHHLQHLSLSYYDTHQTGKLLSTITADVSTIQDFASSTLLTILVDAMTICGMLILMFYLDTGFTLAALAVTPFLLLFVARFKRVMKKATREVRKDQSNMLVVLQQGLESIRAVNAFGRHDLEEDKLKQVSKETMDAALKARRVKSALSPVVTIVVSLCIGLVLWRGTDLIFAKTMTVGALTVFIWYMNRFFSPVQDLAKMTSTIAQATVALERIQSILDTKPLILYSKGREPGKLNGDIVFDRVFFSYNPKSPVLSNINFKIKCGQRIGIVGPTGGGKSTIVSLIARFYDPTGGRVLIDGIDITEFRLDSLRGQIGFVLQDTALFYGSVRENIAYGRPNATEEDIINAAKLSNAHEFIMDMPFGYDTIVGERGITLSGGQRQRIGIARAVVRNSPILILDEPTAALDTESEKVVMEALENLMQGRTVIIIAHRLSTIRDADKIIVLNKGMIMEEGTHDELMARGKMYSDLCKVQAWSDHSVIHTDIQSN
;
A
#
# COMPACT_ATOMS: atom_id res chain seq x y z
N MET A 1 -16.61 -16.58 -18.60
CA MET A 1 -15.31 -16.22 -18.00
C MET A 1 -15.09 -17.01 -16.74
N ARG A 2 -14.08 -17.89 -16.75
CA ARG A 2 -13.73 -18.71 -15.59
C ARG A 2 -13.21 -17.75 -14.51
N ALA A 3 -13.90 -17.67 -13.38
CA ALA A 3 -13.32 -17.12 -12.19
C ALA A 3 -11.98 -17.85 -11.97
N ASN A 4 -10.88 -17.14 -12.10
CA ASN A 4 -9.59 -17.66 -11.68
C ASN A 4 -9.73 -17.90 -10.18
N ASN A 5 -9.95 -19.17 -9.81
CA ASN A 5 -9.64 -19.65 -8.49
C ASN A 5 -8.17 -19.32 -8.28
N ILE A 6 -7.92 -18.25 -7.53
CA ILE A 6 -6.64 -18.03 -6.88
C ILE A 6 -6.51 -19.23 -5.96
N ASP A 7 -5.60 -20.11 -6.31
CA ASP A 7 -5.24 -21.27 -5.53
C ASP A 7 -4.84 -20.78 -4.12
N PRO A 8 -5.64 -21.02 -3.05
CA PRO A 8 -5.35 -20.47 -1.73
C PRO A 8 -4.15 -21.16 -1.05
N GLU A 9 -3.44 -22.04 -1.75
CA GLU A 9 -2.35 -22.85 -1.23
C GLU A 9 -0.98 -22.59 -1.85
N ARG A 10 -0.71 -21.48 -2.48
CA ARG A 10 0.68 -21.05 -2.62
C ARG A 10 1.18 -20.52 -1.28
N GLN A 11 1.41 -21.40 -0.32
CA GLN A 11 2.25 -21.10 0.83
C GLN A 11 3.65 -20.73 0.30
N HIS A 12 3.89 -19.44 0.16
CA HIS A 12 5.21 -18.94 -0.19
C HIS A 12 6.17 -19.36 0.92
N SER A 13 7.05 -20.30 0.60
CA SER A 13 8.12 -20.74 1.49
C SER A 13 9.06 -19.55 1.76
N PHE A 14 9.73 -19.55 2.91
CA PHE A 14 10.85 -18.64 3.21
C PHE A 14 11.85 -18.54 2.04
N ILE A 15 12.06 -19.65 1.32
CA ILE A 15 12.93 -19.70 0.13
C ILE A 15 12.39 -18.84 -1.00
N SER A 16 11.09 -18.83 -1.27
CA SER A 16 10.49 -17.99 -2.32
C SER A 16 10.59 -16.49 -1.98
N LEU A 17 10.43 -16.15 -0.70
CA LEU A 17 10.63 -14.79 -0.20
C LEU A 17 12.08 -14.34 -0.40
N MET A 18 13.06 -15.20 -0.07
CA MET A 18 14.49 -14.92 -0.28
C MET A 18 14.82 -14.70 -1.77
N ILE A 19 14.38 -15.62 -2.64
CA ILE A 19 14.62 -15.53 -4.09
C ILE A 19 14.02 -14.23 -4.64
N TRP A 20 12.83 -13.87 -4.21
CA TRP A 20 12.17 -12.65 -4.63
C TRP A 20 12.90 -11.40 -4.12
N ALA A 21 13.32 -11.35 -2.85
CA ALA A 21 14.12 -10.26 -2.29
C ALA A 21 15.46 -10.09 -3.02
N ILE A 22 16.14 -11.19 -3.34
CA ILE A 22 17.37 -11.19 -4.14
C ILE A 22 17.08 -10.65 -5.56
N SER A 23 15.96 -11.00 -6.16
CA SER A 23 15.60 -10.50 -7.49
C SER A 23 15.38 -8.98 -7.51
N LEU A 24 14.84 -8.41 -6.43
CA LEU A 24 14.65 -6.97 -6.27
C LEU A 24 15.98 -6.23 -6.03
N SER A 25 16.98 -6.90 -5.47
CA SER A 25 18.29 -6.28 -5.21
C SER A 25 19.23 -6.29 -6.43
N ARG A 26 18.87 -6.96 -7.53
CA ARG A 26 19.69 -7.02 -8.77
C ARG A 26 20.15 -5.64 -9.30
N PRO A 27 19.32 -4.59 -9.35
CA PRO A 27 19.76 -3.26 -9.81
C PRO A 27 20.84 -2.66 -8.90
N TYR A 28 20.95 -3.12 -7.66
CA TYR A 28 21.80 -2.58 -6.59
C TYR A 28 23.02 -3.45 -6.27
N LEU A 29 23.42 -4.36 -7.19
CA LEU A 29 24.49 -5.34 -6.98
C LEU A 29 25.79 -4.74 -6.47
N LYS A 30 26.17 -3.54 -6.94
CA LYS A 30 27.39 -2.85 -6.47
C LYS A 30 27.35 -2.60 -4.95
N TRP A 31 26.23 -2.16 -4.45
CA TRP A 31 26.00 -1.87 -3.03
C TRP A 31 25.90 -3.16 -2.21
N VAL A 32 25.26 -4.20 -2.78
CA VAL A 32 25.17 -5.53 -2.15
C VAL A 32 26.57 -6.13 -1.96
N VAL A 33 27.48 -5.98 -2.91
CA VAL A 33 28.87 -6.44 -2.78
C VAL A 33 29.59 -5.71 -1.65
N ILE A 34 29.42 -4.39 -1.54
CA ILE A 34 30.01 -3.60 -0.44
C ILE A 34 29.47 -4.08 0.91
N ILE A 35 28.15 -4.31 1.00
CA ILE A 35 27.50 -4.83 2.20
C ILE A 35 28.11 -6.19 2.57
N LEU A 36 28.22 -7.15 1.63
CA LEU A 36 28.76 -8.48 1.89
C LEU A 36 30.22 -8.42 2.35
N LEU A 37 31.05 -7.56 1.76
CA LEU A 37 32.43 -7.36 2.19
C LEU A 37 32.50 -6.74 3.60
N ALA A 38 31.67 -5.75 3.88
CA ALA A 38 31.61 -5.14 5.21
C ALA A 38 31.15 -6.16 6.27
N MET A 39 30.15 -6.98 5.94
CA MET A 39 29.68 -8.08 6.81
C MET A 39 30.77 -9.11 7.09
N LEU A 40 31.55 -9.48 6.06
CA LEU A 40 32.67 -10.40 6.25
C LEU A 40 33.70 -9.81 7.20
N VAL A 41 34.07 -8.54 7.00
CA VAL A 41 35.02 -7.86 7.89
C VAL A 41 34.46 -7.75 9.31
N GLU A 42 33.21 -7.39 9.49
CA GLU A 42 32.51 -7.31 10.77
C GLU A 42 32.52 -8.66 11.50
N ALA A 43 32.17 -9.76 10.80
CA ALA A 43 32.19 -11.10 11.34
C ALA A 43 33.60 -11.55 11.76
N VAL A 44 34.61 -11.31 10.91
CA VAL A 44 36.01 -11.64 11.22
C VAL A 44 36.51 -10.85 12.43
N MET A 45 36.25 -9.53 12.50
CA MET A 45 36.65 -8.70 13.63
C MET A 45 35.91 -9.12 14.92
N SER A 46 34.65 -9.46 14.83
CA SER A 46 33.85 -9.98 15.95
C SER A 46 34.43 -11.29 16.53
N VAL A 47 34.88 -12.17 15.66
CA VAL A 47 35.53 -13.45 16.07
C VAL A 47 36.95 -13.22 16.58
N ALA A 48 37.67 -12.23 16.05
CA ALA A 48 39.03 -11.88 16.48
C ALA A 48 39.08 -11.15 17.82
N THR A 49 37.97 -10.53 18.27
CA THR A 49 37.91 -9.68 19.48
C THR A 49 38.50 -10.29 20.77
N PRO A 50 38.31 -11.60 21.11
CA PRO A 50 38.86 -12.17 22.35
C PRO A 50 40.35 -12.56 22.25
N TRP A 51 40.93 -12.61 21.07
CA TRP A 51 42.31 -13.09 20.86
C TRP A 51 43.40 -12.21 21.50
N PRO A 52 43.33 -10.86 21.48
CA PRO A 52 44.27 -10.03 22.18
C PRO A 52 44.37 -10.36 23.68
N LEU A 53 43.22 -10.65 24.33
CA LEU A 53 43.21 -11.03 25.74
C LEU A 53 43.95 -12.36 25.95
N LYS A 54 43.76 -13.34 25.11
CA LYS A 54 44.51 -14.61 25.12
C LYS A 54 46.02 -14.37 25.02
N ILE A 55 46.44 -13.54 24.05
CA ILE A 55 47.87 -13.22 23.86
C ILE A 55 48.46 -12.53 25.08
N ILE A 56 47.73 -11.62 25.72
CA ILE A 56 48.21 -10.97 26.96
C ILE A 56 48.43 -12.03 28.07
N ILE A 57 47.45 -12.93 28.26
CA ILE A 57 47.48 -13.87 29.37
C ILE A 57 48.54 -14.95 29.11
N ASP A 58 48.53 -15.60 27.96
CA ASP A 58 49.36 -16.79 27.66
C ASP A 58 50.78 -16.42 27.27
N ASP A 59 50.95 -15.39 26.43
CA ASP A 59 52.26 -15.07 25.86
C ASP A 59 52.99 -13.96 26.62
N VAL A 60 52.34 -12.82 26.87
CA VAL A 60 53.00 -11.65 27.50
C VAL A 60 53.20 -11.83 29.01
N VAL A 61 52.16 -12.27 29.73
CA VAL A 61 52.25 -12.41 31.21
C VAL A 61 52.98 -13.68 31.58
N ALA A 62 52.63 -14.84 31.00
CA ALA A 62 53.22 -16.14 31.33
C ALA A 62 54.65 -16.29 30.80
N HIS A 63 54.90 -15.99 29.52
CA HIS A 63 56.19 -16.24 28.87
C HIS A 63 57.05 -15.02 28.65
N GLY A 64 56.49 -13.81 28.70
CA GLY A 64 57.20 -12.53 28.45
C GLY A 64 57.64 -12.36 27.00
N THR A 65 56.96 -13.03 26.06
CA THR A 65 57.24 -12.99 24.62
C THR A 65 55.94 -12.76 23.86
N LEU A 66 56.03 -12.30 22.62
CA LEU A 66 54.89 -12.25 21.68
C LEU A 66 54.82 -13.55 20.87
N PRO A 67 53.61 -13.97 20.40
CA PRO A 67 53.44 -15.06 19.47
C PRO A 67 54.32 -14.90 18.22
N HIS A 68 54.77 -16.00 17.62
CA HIS A 68 55.73 -16.00 16.51
C HIS A 68 55.29 -15.11 15.33
N TRP A 69 53.99 -15.08 15.02
CA TRP A 69 53.42 -14.27 13.95
C TRP A 69 53.33 -12.75 14.26
N LEU A 70 53.53 -12.34 15.51
CA LEU A 70 53.59 -10.94 15.95
C LEU A 70 55.02 -10.44 16.23
N GLN A 71 56.01 -11.32 16.16
CA GLN A 71 57.43 -10.98 16.49
C GLN A 71 58.01 -9.90 15.54
N TRP A 72 57.50 -9.76 14.34
CA TRP A 72 57.85 -8.67 13.43
C TRP A 72 57.59 -7.24 14.00
N LEU A 73 56.69 -7.13 15.01
CA LEU A 73 56.44 -5.88 15.69
C LEU A 73 57.64 -5.39 16.53
N HIS A 74 58.56 -6.29 16.93
CA HIS A 74 59.80 -5.88 17.57
C HIS A 74 60.70 -5.00 16.70
N VAL A 75 60.52 -5.04 15.37
CA VAL A 75 61.27 -4.22 14.42
C VAL A 75 60.74 -2.78 14.40
N ILE A 76 59.45 -2.61 14.68
CA ILE A 76 58.77 -1.31 14.57
C ILE A 76 58.74 -0.56 15.91
N VAL A 77 58.57 -1.34 17.01
CA VAL A 77 58.45 -0.78 18.38
C VAL A 77 59.46 -1.49 19.29
N PRO A 78 60.29 -0.75 20.08
CA PRO A 78 61.23 -1.37 21.02
C PRO A 78 60.46 -1.99 22.20
N LEU A 79 60.12 -3.26 22.04
CA LEU A 79 59.33 -4.07 23.02
C LEU A 79 60.26 -4.67 24.10
N GLN A 80 60.90 -3.83 24.92
CA GLN A 80 61.86 -4.27 25.92
C GLN A 80 61.23 -4.63 27.28
N SER A 81 59.98 -4.31 27.49
CA SER A 81 59.27 -4.66 28.73
C SER A 81 57.94 -5.38 28.46
N LYS A 82 57.49 -6.20 29.44
CA LYS A 82 56.17 -6.85 29.39
C LYS A 82 55.03 -5.82 29.26
N VAL A 83 55.20 -4.63 29.84
CA VAL A 83 54.23 -3.54 29.80
C VAL A 83 54.12 -2.96 28.40
N SER A 84 55.23 -2.76 27.70
CA SER A 84 55.18 -2.29 26.30
C SER A 84 54.57 -3.29 25.35
N MET A 85 54.81 -4.59 25.53
CA MET A 85 54.17 -5.65 24.79
C MET A 85 52.65 -5.69 25.03
N ALA A 86 52.23 -5.62 26.28
CA ALA A 86 50.81 -5.53 26.64
C ALA A 86 50.12 -4.29 26.06
N ALA A 87 50.78 -3.14 26.05
CA ALA A 87 50.24 -1.91 25.44
C ALA A 87 50.01 -2.05 23.91
N VAL A 88 50.93 -2.69 23.20
CA VAL A 88 50.77 -2.95 21.75
C VAL A 88 49.61 -3.90 21.47
N VAL A 89 49.45 -4.96 22.27
CA VAL A 89 48.33 -5.91 22.10
C VAL A 89 47.01 -5.24 22.48
N ALA A 90 47.00 -4.37 23.51
CA ALA A 90 45.83 -3.57 23.88
C ALA A 90 45.44 -2.58 22.76
N LEU A 91 46.41 -1.96 22.11
CA LEU A 91 46.16 -1.13 20.91
C LEU A 91 45.54 -1.98 19.76
N GLY A 92 46.06 -3.21 19.57
CA GLY A 92 45.49 -4.18 18.62
C GLY A 92 44.02 -4.50 18.92
N PHE A 93 43.65 -4.64 20.22
CA PHE A 93 42.25 -4.79 20.62
C PHE A 93 41.38 -3.60 20.23
N VAL A 94 41.88 -2.38 20.44
CA VAL A 94 41.17 -1.15 20.04
C VAL A 94 41.01 -1.09 18.51
N LEU A 95 42.06 -1.43 17.75
CA LEU A 95 42.03 -1.44 16.28
C LEU A 95 41.04 -2.47 15.73
N ILE A 96 41.00 -3.70 16.28
CA ILE A 96 40.03 -4.75 15.89
C ILE A 96 38.61 -4.23 16.09
N ASN A 97 38.30 -3.64 17.24
CA ASN A 97 36.97 -3.11 17.52
C ASN A 97 36.64 -1.87 16.66
N ALA A 98 37.62 -0.99 16.40
CA ALA A 98 37.44 0.17 15.53
C ALA A 98 37.13 -0.24 14.08
N ILE A 99 37.90 -1.19 13.54
CA ILE A 99 37.66 -1.73 12.17
C ILE A 99 36.30 -2.44 12.11
N GLY A 100 35.98 -3.25 13.13
CA GLY A 100 34.67 -3.91 13.22
C GLY A 100 33.52 -2.94 13.27
N SER A 101 33.64 -1.88 14.08
CA SER A 101 32.62 -0.83 14.19
C SER A 101 32.48 -0.02 12.89
N LEU A 102 33.58 0.30 12.21
CA LEU A 102 33.55 0.97 10.91
C LEU A 102 32.89 0.08 9.85
N ALA A 103 33.21 -1.21 9.81
CA ALA A 103 32.58 -2.17 8.93
C ALA A 103 31.07 -2.30 9.21
N GLY A 104 30.66 -2.34 10.50
CA GLY A 104 29.25 -2.33 10.90
C GLY A 104 28.51 -1.06 10.50
N TYR A 105 29.17 0.10 10.60
CA TYR A 105 28.61 1.36 10.09
C TYR A 105 28.40 1.32 8.57
N ILE A 106 29.39 0.89 7.81
CA ILE A 106 29.31 0.76 6.36
C ILE A 106 28.18 -0.20 5.98
N ASN A 107 28.14 -1.37 6.62
CA ASN A 107 27.10 -2.36 6.44
C ASN A 107 25.71 -1.75 6.68
N SER A 108 25.48 -1.13 7.83
CA SER A 108 24.17 -0.56 8.20
C SER A 108 23.74 0.55 7.24
N TYR A 109 24.66 1.46 6.86
CA TYR A 109 24.37 2.59 5.99
C TYR A 109 23.97 2.14 4.58
N TYR A 110 24.78 1.30 3.93
CA TYR A 110 24.51 0.87 2.57
C TYR A 110 23.31 -0.05 2.49
N ASN A 111 23.09 -0.85 3.53
CA ASN A 111 21.94 -1.72 3.61
C ASN A 111 20.63 -0.95 3.71
N GLU A 112 20.53 0.03 4.62
CA GLU A 112 19.34 0.88 4.72
C GLU A 112 19.09 1.63 3.41
N ASN A 113 20.16 2.10 2.76
CA ASN A 113 20.06 2.76 1.47
C ASN A 113 19.44 1.86 0.39
N VAL A 114 19.92 0.61 0.26
CA VAL A 114 19.37 -0.39 -0.68
C VAL A 114 17.91 -0.68 -0.34
N ALA A 115 17.58 -0.88 0.93
CA ALA A 115 16.22 -1.18 1.37
C ALA A 115 15.24 -0.04 1.05
N GLN A 116 15.64 1.23 1.23
CA GLN A 116 14.84 2.39 0.86
C GLN A 116 14.59 2.47 -0.65
N HIS A 117 15.62 2.21 -1.45
CA HIS A 117 15.46 2.17 -2.91
C HIS A 117 14.51 1.06 -3.35
N ILE A 118 14.65 -0.16 -2.80
CA ILE A 118 13.74 -1.27 -3.09
C ILE A 118 12.30 -0.92 -2.71
N ALA A 119 12.09 -0.32 -1.53
CA ALA A 119 10.77 0.10 -1.08
C ALA A 119 10.15 1.15 -2.01
N ASN A 120 10.94 2.14 -2.44
CA ASN A 120 10.49 3.16 -3.38
C ASN A 120 10.13 2.56 -4.76
N ASP A 121 10.95 1.67 -5.28
CA ASP A 121 10.68 0.99 -6.54
C ASP A 121 9.42 0.12 -6.47
N LEU A 122 9.21 -0.59 -5.36
CA LEU A 122 7.99 -1.36 -5.13
C LEU A 122 6.77 -0.46 -5.07
N ARG A 123 6.82 0.65 -4.32
CA ARG A 123 5.70 1.61 -4.24
C ARG A 123 5.34 2.14 -5.63
N ARG A 124 6.34 2.57 -6.40
CA ARG A 124 6.14 3.05 -7.77
C ARG A 124 5.55 1.97 -8.68
N ARG A 125 6.08 0.75 -8.62
CA ARG A 125 5.60 -0.38 -9.43
C ARG A 125 4.18 -0.77 -9.08
N ILE A 126 3.83 -0.87 -7.79
CA ILE A 126 2.46 -1.18 -7.34
C ILE A 126 1.51 -0.07 -7.75
N TYR A 127 1.87 1.20 -7.51
CA TYR A 127 1.05 2.35 -7.86
C TYR A 127 0.80 2.44 -9.36
N HIS A 128 1.85 2.30 -10.17
CA HIS A 128 1.73 2.25 -11.63
C HIS A 128 0.80 1.11 -12.08
N HIS A 129 0.95 -0.08 -11.50
CA HIS A 129 0.11 -1.23 -11.84
C HIS A 129 -1.35 -0.97 -11.47
N LEU A 130 -1.61 -0.46 -10.26
CA LEU A 130 -2.96 -0.10 -9.82
C LEU A 130 -3.60 0.92 -10.77
N GLN A 131 -2.91 1.96 -11.21
CA GLN A 131 -3.45 2.97 -12.13
C GLN A 131 -3.91 2.36 -13.48
N HIS A 132 -3.41 1.18 -13.85
CA HIS A 132 -3.75 0.50 -15.09
C HIS A 132 -4.72 -0.68 -14.92
N LEU A 133 -5.16 -0.97 -13.69
CA LEU A 133 -6.20 -1.97 -13.45
C LEU A 133 -7.58 -1.44 -13.86
N SER A 134 -8.45 -2.37 -14.28
CA SER A 134 -9.83 -2.06 -14.66
C SER A 134 -10.66 -1.62 -13.46
N LEU A 135 -11.68 -0.79 -13.69
CA LEU A 135 -12.56 -0.26 -12.65
C LEU A 135 -13.22 -1.38 -11.82
N SER A 136 -13.53 -2.51 -12.44
CA SER A 136 -14.08 -3.70 -11.76
C SER A 136 -13.23 -4.22 -10.59
N TYR A 137 -11.91 -3.97 -10.61
CA TYR A 137 -11.04 -4.30 -9.49
C TYR A 137 -11.34 -3.41 -8.28
N TYR A 138 -11.55 -2.12 -8.50
CA TYR A 138 -11.85 -1.14 -7.45
C TYR A 138 -13.25 -1.31 -6.86
N ASP A 139 -14.22 -1.79 -7.65
CA ASP A 139 -15.57 -2.10 -7.16
C ASP A 139 -15.58 -3.25 -6.15
N THR A 140 -14.60 -4.16 -6.24
CA THR A 140 -14.51 -5.34 -5.38
C THR A 140 -13.49 -5.21 -4.24
N HIS A 141 -12.59 -4.20 -4.30
CA HIS A 141 -11.51 -4.01 -3.35
C HIS A 141 -11.59 -2.67 -2.64
N GLN A 142 -11.52 -2.69 -1.33
CA GLN A 142 -11.53 -1.47 -0.53
C GLN A 142 -10.23 -0.67 -0.71
N THR A 143 -10.34 0.61 -1.04
CA THR A 143 -9.20 1.53 -1.24
C THR A 143 -8.27 1.57 -0.03
N GLY A 144 -8.82 1.55 1.19
CA GLY A 144 -8.02 1.52 2.42
C GLY A 144 -7.08 0.30 2.52
N LYS A 145 -7.53 -0.87 2.04
CA LYS A 145 -6.71 -2.09 2.01
C LYS A 145 -5.57 -1.96 0.99
N LEU A 146 -5.84 -1.38 -0.18
CA LEU A 146 -4.83 -1.12 -1.21
C LEU A 146 -3.78 -0.12 -0.71
N LEU A 147 -4.20 0.96 -0.04
CA LEU A 147 -3.32 1.94 0.56
C LEU A 147 -2.43 1.31 1.64
N SER A 148 -3.01 0.46 2.52
CA SER A 148 -2.24 -0.31 3.52
C SER A 148 -1.18 -1.21 2.87
N THR A 149 -1.47 -1.82 1.72
CA THR A 149 -0.47 -2.64 1.00
C THR A 149 0.69 -1.78 0.46
N ILE A 150 0.41 -0.60 -0.12
CA ILE A 150 1.46 0.29 -0.64
C ILE A 150 2.33 0.87 0.49
N THR A 151 1.76 1.10 1.67
CA THR A 151 2.46 1.71 2.81
C THR A 151 3.02 0.66 3.76
N ALA A 152 2.18 -0.04 4.49
CA ALA A 152 2.58 -0.93 5.57
C ALA A 152 3.22 -2.24 5.08
N ASP A 153 2.65 -2.90 4.05
CA ASP A 153 3.21 -4.16 3.56
C ASP A 153 4.56 -3.92 2.87
N VAL A 154 4.71 -2.83 2.10
CA VAL A 154 6.02 -2.46 1.51
C VAL A 154 7.05 -2.14 2.59
N SER A 155 6.67 -1.42 3.67
CA SER A 155 7.58 -1.19 4.81
C SER A 155 7.98 -2.49 5.50
N THR A 156 7.06 -3.45 5.64
CA THR A 156 7.37 -4.78 6.20
C THR A 156 8.40 -5.54 5.34
N ILE A 157 8.33 -5.44 4.02
CA ILE A 157 9.34 -6.02 3.11
C ILE A 157 10.67 -5.27 3.23
N GLN A 158 10.65 -3.95 3.34
CA GLN A 158 11.83 -3.13 3.58
C GLN A 158 12.55 -3.56 4.87
N ASP A 159 11.82 -3.64 5.99
CA ASP A 159 12.36 -4.06 7.30
C ASP A 159 12.92 -5.50 7.23
N PHE A 160 12.27 -6.39 6.50
CA PHE A 160 12.79 -7.73 6.27
C PHE A 160 14.10 -7.71 5.49
N ALA A 161 14.18 -6.94 4.42
CA ALA A 161 15.38 -6.83 3.58
C ALA A 161 16.54 -6.16 4.32
N SER A 162 16.26 -5.05 5.06
CA SER A 162 17.30 -4.25 5.73
C SER A 162 17.79 -4.82 7.05
N SER A 163 16.93 -5.43 7.84
CA SER A 163 17.34 -5.89 9.16
C SER A 163 17.42 -7.42 9.25
N THR A 164 16.34 -8.11 8.87
CA THR A 164 16.20 -9.53 9.19
C THR A 164 17.12 -10.43 8.37
N LEU A 165 17.18 -10.22 7.06
CA LEU A 165 17.96 -11.06 6.16
C LEU A 165 19.45 -10.95 6.44
N LEU A 166 19.92 -9.75 6.69
CA LEU A 166 21.35 -9.51 6.92
C LEU A 166 21.79 -9.92 8.29
N THR A 167 20.99 -9.68 9.34
CA THR A 167 21.30 -10.20 10.68
C THR A 167 21.44 -11.71 10.64
N ILE A 168 20.56 -12.44 9.93
CA ILE A 168 20.69 -13.89 9.75
C ILE A 168 22.03 -14.26 9.11
N LEU A 169 22.48 -13.51 8.09
CA LEU A 169 23.74 -13.79 7.42
C LEU A 169 24.96 -13.50 8.29
N VAL A 170 24.99 -12.33 8.96
CA VAL A 170 26.07 -11.98 9.90
C VAL A 170 26.15 -12.97 11.05
N ASP A 171 25.02 -13.31 11.65
CA ASP A 171 24.93 -14.26 12.74
C ASP A 171 25.42 -15.65 12.29
N ALA A 172 25.01 -16.12 11.12
CA ALA A 172 25.47 -17.40 10.58
C ALA A 172 26.99 -17.40 10.34
N MET A 173 27.53 -16.33 9.73
CA MET A 173 28.97 -16.20 9.51
C MET A 173 29.75 -16.14 10.82
N THR A 174 29.25 -15.38 11.80
CA THR A 174 29.88 -15.26 13.14
C THR A 174 29.84 -16.58 13.89
N ILE A 175 28.70 -17.29 13.90
CA ILE A 175 28.58 -18.63 14.50
C ILE A 175 29.56 -19.62 13.83
N CYS A 176 29.60 -19.68 12.50
CA CYS A 176 30.53 -20.56 11.78
C CYS A 176 31.99 -20.23 12.12
N GLY A 177 32.36 -18.94 12.13
CA GLY A 177 33.70 -18.49 12.51
C GLY A 177 34.06 -18.88 13.94
N MET A 178 33.17 -18.68 14.90
CA MET A 178 33.35 -19.07 16.30
C MET A 178 33.53 -20.60 16.43
N LEU A 179 32.67 -21.37 15.78
CA LEU A 179 32.75 -22.86 15.82
C LEU A 179 34.07 -23.38 15.23
N ILE A 180 34.51 -22.84 14.08
CA ILE A 180 35.80 -23.24 13.48
C ILE A 180 36.93 -22.99 14.47
N LEU A 181 36.99 -21.85 15.12
CA LEU A 181 38.05 -21.54 16.08
C LEU A 181 37.93 -22.35 17.38
N MET A 182 36.72 -22.59 17.87
CA MET A 182 36.51 -23.45 19.05
C MET A 182 36.98 -24.88 18.77
N PHE A 183 36.65 -25.44 17.59
CA PHE A 183 37.15 -26.75 17.20
C PHE A 183 38.68 -26.79 17.00
N TYR A 184 39.25 -25.69 16.52
CA TYR A 184 40.71 -25.55 16.41
C TYR A 184 41.42 -25.52 17.78
N LEU A 185 40.80 -24.90 18.78
CA LEU A 185 41.36 -24.77 20.13
C LEU A 185 41.30 -26.11 20.89
N ASP A 186 40.14 -26.77 20.94
CA ASP A 186 39.95 -28.09 21.54
C ASP A 186 38.62 -28.73 21.07
N THR A 187 38.72 -29.89 20.39
CA THR A 187 37.54 -30.58 19.82
C THR A 187 36.64 -31.19 20.89
N GLY A 188 37.24 -31.85 21.89
CA GLY A 188 36.49 -32.50 22.97
C GLY A 188 35.72 -31.51 23.83
N PHE A 189 36.36 -30.39 24.14
CA PHE A 189 35.79 -29.33 24.92
C PHE A 189 34.66 -28.59 24.15
N THR A 190 34.84 -28.38 22.85
CA THR A 190 33.82 -27.81 21.97
C THR A 190 32.57 -28.68 21.90
N LEU A 191 32.73 -30.00 21.74
CA LEU A 191 31.60 -30.93 21.72
C LEU A 191 30.84 -30.94 23.06
N ALA A 192 31.56 -30.90 24.18
CA ALA A 192 30.94 -30.82 25.51
C ALA A 192 30.16 -29.52 25.68
N ALA A 193 30.69 -28.37 25.21
CA ALA A 193 30.02 -27.08 25.24
C ALA A 193 28.78 -27.06 24.32
N LEU A 194 28.85 -27.66 23.14
CA LEU A 194 27.75 -27.73 22.20
C LEU A 194 26.65 -28.72 22.61
N ALA A 195 26.92 -29.70 23.49
CA ALA A 195 25.90 -30.66 23.94
C ALA A 195 24.67 -30.01 24.59
N VAL A 196 24.80 -28.81 25.08
CA VAL A 196 23.67 -28.03 25.66
C VAL A 196 22.83 -27.35 24.57
N THR A 197 23.37 -27.12 23.38
CA THR A 197 22.67 -26.38 22.31
C THR A 197 21.35 -27.04 21.87
N PRO A 198 21.27 -28.40 21.66
CA PRO A 198 20.02 -29.05 21.32
C PRO A 198 18.92 -28.85 22.37
N PHE A 199 19.28 -28.85 23.64
CA PHE A 199 18.34 -28.63 24.75
C PHE A 199 17.79 -27.20 24.73
N LEU A 200 18.66 -26.24 24.46
CA LEU A 200 18.30 -24.82 24.33
C LEU A 200 17.38 -24.60 23.13
N LEU A 201 17.68 -25.21 21.96
CA LEU A 201 16.83 -25.14 20.77
C LEU A 201 15.44 -25.72 21.03
N LEU A 202 15.35 -26.84 21.71
CA LEU A 202 14.08 -27.47 22.07
C LEU A 202 13.26 -26.59 23.03
N PHE A 203 13.91 -25.97 24.00
CA PHE A 203 13.28 -25.01 24.90
C PHE A 203 12.74 -23.80 24.14
N VAL A 204 13.56 -23.17 23.27
CA VAL A 204 13.16 -22.03 22.45
C VAL A 204 12.00 -22.39 21.53
N ALA A 205 12.02 -23.58 20.92
CA ALA A 205 10.94 -24.05 20.04
C ALA A 205 9.61 -24.22 20.79
N ARG A 206 9.66 -24.77 22.04
CA ARG A 206 8.47 -24.88 22.88
C ARG A 206 7.97 -23.52 23.35
N PHE A 207 8.88 -22.64 23.74
CA PHE A 207 8.56 -21.28 24.17
C PHE A 207 7.90 -20.47 23.05
N LYS A 208 8.37 -20.60 21.80
CA LYS A 208 7.79 -19.99 20.59
C LYS A 208 6.31 -20.33 20.42
N ARG A 209 5.88 -21.58 20.72
CA ARG A 209 4.47 -22.00 20.63
C ARG A 209 3.59 -21.25 21.65
N VAL A 210 4.07 -21.14 22.89
CA VAL A 210 3.37 -20.42 23.96
C VAL A 210 3.25 -18.93 23.62
N MET A 211 4.35 -18.34 23.15
CA MET A 211 4.41 -16.94 22.73
C MET A 211 3.48 -16.63 21.57
N LYS A 212 3.42 -17.51 20.56
CA LYS A 212 2.52 -17.38 19.41
C LYS A 212 1.05 -17.31 19.86
N LYS A 213 0.65 -18.16 20.83
CA LYS A 213 -0.72 -18.16 21.39
C LYS A 213 -1.02 -16.83 22.09
N ALA A 214 -0.15 -16.39 23.00
CA ALA A 214 -0.32 -15.14 23.74
C ALA A 214 -0.39 -13.91 22.82
N THR A 215 0.50 -13.83 21.82
CA THR A 215 0.49 -12.72 20.84
C THR A 215 -0.79 -12.71 19.98
N ARG A 216 -1.35 -13.90 19.67
CA ARG A 216 -2.61 -13.99 18.90
C ARG A 216 -3.79 -13.44 19.69
N GLU A 217 -3.85 -13.70 21.02
CA GLU A 217 -4.84 -13.10 21.92
C GLU A 217 -4.76 -11.57 21.91
N VAL A 218 -3.57 -11.02 22.14
CA VAL A 218 -3.35 -9.57 22.12
C VAL A 218 -3.82 -8.94 20.80
N ARG A 219 -3.48 -9.54 19.66
CA ARG A 219 -3.89 -9.01 18.34
C ARG A 219 -5.41 -9.04 18.15
N LYS A 220 -6.09 -10.07 18.67
CA LYS A 220 -7.55 -10.17 18.62
C LYS A 220 -8.18 -9.01 19.39
N ASP A 221 -7.72 -8.78 20.63
CA ASP A 221 -8.29 -7.75 21.50
C ASP A 221 -7.94 -6.33 21.01
N GLN A 222 -6.74 -6.12 20.45
CA GLN A 222 -6.38 -4.87 19.75
C GLN A 222 -7.30 -4.62 18.55
N SER A 223 -7.64 -5.65 17.77
CA SER A 223 -8.58 -5.51 16.67
C SER A 223 -9.98 -5.11 17.15
N ASN A 224 -10.47 -5.71 18.24
CA ASN A 224 -11.74 -5.34 18.84
C ASN A 224 -11.74 -3.89 19.33
N MET A 225 -10.65 -3.45 19.97
CA MET A 225 -10.50 -2.06 20.43
C MET A 225 -10.54 -1.07 19.25
N LEU A 226 -9.86 -1.39 18.14
CA LEU A 226 -9.89 -0.55 16.94
C LEU A 226 -11.30 -0.43 16.36
N VAL A 227 -12.09 -1.51 16.34
CA VAL A 227 -13.49 -1.48 15.88
C VAL A 227 -14.32 -0.53 16.74
N VAL A 228 -14.19 -0.59 18.07
CA VAL A 228 -14.92 0.31 18.99
C VAL A 228 -14.52 1.76 18.78
N LEU A 229 -13.21 2.04 18.65
CA LEU A 229 -12.72 3.40 18.37
C LEU A 229 -13.22 3.93 17.03
N GLN A 230 -13.14 3.12 15.97
CA GLN A 230 -13.60 3.50 14.63
C GLN A 230 -15.10 3.81 14.67
N GLN A 231 -15.91 2.93 15.24
CA GLN A 231 -17.36 3.11 15.35
C GLN A 231 -17.72 4.38 16.12
N GLY A 232 -17.06 4.63 17.26
CA GLY A 232 -17.30 5.84 18.07
C GLY A 232 -16.97 7.13 17.33
N LEU A 233 -15.83 7.15 16.59
CA LEU A 233 -15.40 8.32 15.83
C LEU A 233 -16.24 8.55 14.55
N GLU A 234 -16.59 7.51 13.83
CA GLU A 234 -17.46 7.61 12.64
C GLU A 234 -18.87 8.07 13.03
N SER A 235 -19.35 7.68 14.21
CA SER A 235 -20.65 8.05 14.73
C SER A 235 -20.65 9.28 15.65
N ILE A 236 -19.58 10.09 15.66
CA ILE A 236 -19.39 11.19 16.62
C ILE A 236 -20.55 12.19 16.61
N ARG A 237 -21.15 12.45 15.44
CA ARG A 237 -22.34 13.32 15.33
C ARG A 237 -23.53 12.75 16.08
N ALA A 238 -23.75 11.44 16.02
CA ALA A 238 -24.81 10.76 16.75
C ALA A 238 -24.52 10.75 18.27
N VAL A 239 -23.28 10.46 18.67
CA VAL A 239 -22.84 10.50 20.08
C VAL A 239 -23.12 11.89 20.68
N ASN A 240 -22.74 12.95 19.96
CA ASN A 240 -22.99 14.35 20.37
C ASN A 240 -24.50 14.65 20.42
N ALA A 241 -25.25 14.27 19.38
CA ALA A 241 -26.68 14.57 19.30
C ALA A 241 -27.49 13.90 20.42
N PHE A 242 -27.11 12.70 20.83
CA PHE A 242 -27.78 11.96 21.89
C PHE A 242 -27.13 12.12 23.29
N GLY A 243 -26.01 12.86 23.41
CA GLY A 243 -25.31 13.08 24.68
C GLY A 243 -24.79 11.78 25.33
N ARG A 244 -24.37 10.80 24.53
CA ARG A 244 -23.98 9.46 25.01
C ARG A 244 -22.47 9.24 25.11
N HIS A 245 -21.72 10.28 25.50
CA HIS A 245 -20.26 10.22 25.66
C HIS A 245 -19.83 9.16 26.66
N ASP A 246 -20.47 9.16 27.86
CA ASP A 246 -20.13 8.22 28.94
C ASP A 246 -20.29 6.76 28.52
N LEU A 247 -21.34 6.45 27.72
CA LEU A 247 -21.59 5.08 27.23
C LEU A 247 -20.45 4.61 26.29
N GLU A 248 -20.00 5.46 25.40
CA GLU A 248 -18.91 5.12 24.47
C GLU A 248 -17.55 5.06 25.18
N GLU A 249 -17.33 5.93 26.19
CA GLU A 249 -16.15 5.88 27.03
C GLU A 249 -16.10 4.59 27.87
N ASP A 250 -17.20 4.16 28.45
CA ASP A 250 -17.28 2.91 29.22
C ASP A 250 -17.02 1.69 28.35
N LYS A 251 -17.57 1.65 27.13
CA LYS A 251 -17.28 0.59 26.14
C LYS A 251 -15.77 0.53 25.83
N LEU A 252 -15.17 1.69 25.54
CA LEU A 252 -13.74 1.77 25.26
C LEU A 252 -12.91 1.33 26.46
N LYS A 253 -13.27 1.77 27.66
CA LYS A 253 -12.59 1.42 28.92
C LYS A 253 -12.59 -0.10 29.18
N GLN A 254 -13.72 -0.76 28.92
CA GLN A 254 -13.82 -2.23 29.05
C GLN A 254 -12.87 -2.93 28.07
N VAL A 255 -12.96 -2.64 26.76
CA VAL A 255 -12.15 -3.32 25.73
C VAL A 255 -10.67 -2.97 25.87
N SER A 256 -10.34 -1.74 26.29
CA SER A 256 -8.98 -1.31 26.57
C SER A 256 -8.38 -2.10 27.75
N LYS A 257 -9.18 -2.36 28.82
CA LYS A 257 -8.75 -3.19 29.96
C LYS A 257 -8.48 -4.64 29.53
N GLU A 258 -9.38 -5.23 28.74
CA GLU A 258 -9.18 -6.58 28.20
C GLU A 258 -7.89 -6.68 27.36
N THR A 259 -7.67 -5.68 26.48
CA THR A 259 -6.46 -5.58 25.66
C THR A 259 -5.20 -5.43 26.54
N MET A 260 -5.25 -4.61 27.59
CA MET A 260 -4.17 -4.43 28.54
C MET A 260 -3.83 -5.73 29.28
N ASP A 261 -4.85 -6.46 29.77
CA ASP A 261 -4.65 -7.71 30.49
C ASP A 261 -4.03 -8.79 29.59
N ALA A 262 -4.48 -8.90 28.33
CA ALA A 262 -3.89 -9.78 27.34
C ALA A 262 -2.43 -9.40 27.03
N ALA A 263 -2.15 -8.09 26.88
CA ALA A 263 -0.80 -7.58 26.63
C ALA A 263 0.14 -7.86 27.82
N LEU A 264 -0.34 -7.70 29.05
CA LEU A 264 0.44 -8.01 30.26
C LEU A 264 0.74 -9.51 30.37
N LYS A 265 -0.22 -10.40 30.06
CA LYS A 265 0.01 -11.85 29.98
C LYS A 265 1.08 -12.18 28.94
N ALA A 266 0.96 -11.64 27.73
CA ALA A 266 1.95 -11.85 26.67
C ALA A 266 3.33 -11.31 27.07
N ARG A 267 3.38 -10.15 27.74
CA ARG A 267 4.63 -9.58 28.23
C ARG A 267 5.30 -10.42 29.31
N ARG A 268 4.52 -10.98 30.27
CA ARG A 268 5.04 -11.92 31.28
C ARG A 268 5.71 -13.13 30.62
N VAL A 269 5.05 -13.75 29.65
CA VAL A 269 5.64 -14.85 28.88
C VAL A 269 6.93 -14.39 28.20
N LYS A 270 6.89 -13.28 27.45
CA LYS A 270 8.06 -12.75 26.72
C LYS A 270 9.23 -12.44 27.65
N SER A 271 8.96 -11.84 28.81
CA SER A 271 10.00 -11.44 29.76
C SER A 271 10.65 -12.63 30.46
N ALA A 272 9.98 -13.79 30.55
CA ALA A 272 10.56 -15.01 31.13
C ALA A 272 11.62 -15.66 30.23
N LEU A 273 11.67 -15.35 28.93
CA LEU A 273 12.63 -15.96 28.01
C LEU A 273 14.07 -15.61 28.36
N SER A 274 14.38 -14.33 28.53
CA SER A 274 15.75 -13.86 28.78
C SER A 274 16.35 -14.43 30.07
N PRO A 275 15.70 -14.38 31.25
CA PRO A 275 16.23 -14.98 32.47
C PRO A 275 16.50 -16.48 32.34
N VAL A 276 15.59 -17.23 31.73
CA VAL A 276 15.77 -18.70 31.57
C VAL A 276 16.96 -19.00 30.68
N VAL A 277 17.10 -18.30 29.54
CA VAL A 277 18.26 -18.46 28.66
C VAL A 277 19.54 -18.09 29.41
N THR A 278 19.55 -16.98 30.17
CA THR A 278 20.72 -16.55 30.96
C THR A 278 21.12 -17.62 31.98
N ILE A 279 20.16 -18.22 32.70
CA ILE A 279 20.45 -19.29 33.66
C ILE A 279 21.07 -20.50 32.95
N VAL A 280 20.51 -20.93 31.82
CA VAL A 280 21.03 -22.06 31.05
C VAL A 280 22.45 -21.78 30.55
N VAL A 281 22.68 -20.56 30.00
CA VAL A 281 24.02 -20.13 29.57
C VAL A 281 25.00 -20.09 30.74
N SER A 282 24.59 -19.58 31.90
CA SER A 282 25.42 -19.54 33.12
C SER A 282 25.78 -20.95 33.59
N LEU A 283 24.86 -21.90 33.57
CA LEU A 283 25.14 -23.31 33.85
C LEU A 283 26.17 -23.90 32.89
N CYS A 284 26.04 -23.62 31.59
CA CYS A 284 27.02 -24.03 30.59
C CYS A 284 28.40 -23.45 30.87
N ILE A 285 28.48 -22.16 31.15
CA ILE A 285 29.74 -21.48 31.50
C ILE A 285 30.32 -22.08 32.76
N GLY A 286 29.50 -22.39 33.78
CA GLY A 286 29.94 -23.08 34.98
C GLY A 286 30.57 -24.46 34.72
N LEU A 287 29.95 -25.26 33.87
CA LEU A 287 30.49 -26.55 33.44
C LEU A 287 31.79 -26.38 32.64
N VAL A 288 31.83 -25.39 31.74
CA VAL A 288 33.03 -25.07 30.95
C VAL A 288 34.17 -24.60 31.88
N LEU A 289 33.90 -23.80 32.88
CA LEU A 289 34.89 -23.38 33.90
C LEU A 289 35.40 -24.56 34.68
N TRP A 290 34.51 -25.40 35.19
CA TRP A 290 34.92 -26.56 35.98
C TRP A 290 35.79 -27.53 35.16
N ARG A 291 35.33 -27.94 33.97
CA ARG A 291 36.11 -28.86 33.13
C ARG A 291 37.36 -28.21 32.52
N GLY A 292 37.28 -26.90 32.19
CA GLY A 292 38.45 -26.15 31.69
C GLY A 292 39.55 -26.03 32.73
N THR A 293 39.17 -25.88 34.01
CA THR A 293 40.14 -25.87 35.10
C THR A 293 40.89 -27.21 35.21
N ASP A 294 40.19 -28.37 35.09
CA ASP A 294 40.82 -29.69 35.03
C ASP A 294 41.84 -29.79 33.89
N LEU A 295 41.49 -29.30 32.69
CA LEU A 295 42.38 -29.34 31.52
C LEU A 295 43.61 -28.43 31.70
N ILE A 296 43.47 -27.29 32.41
CA ILE A 296 44.58 -26.40 32.75
C ILE A 296 45.52 -27.08 33.70
N PHE A 297 45.02 -27.74 34.79
CA PHE A 297 45.88 -28.52 35.71
C PHE A 297 46.55 -29.69 35.00
N ALA A 298 45.90 -30.34 34.04
CA ALA A 298 46.48 -31.38 33.19
C ALA A 298 47.48 -30.81 32.15
N LYS A 299 47.69 -29.48 32.08
CA LYS A 299 48.57 -28.78 31.11
C LYS A 299 48.21 -29.02 29.64
N THR A 300 46.95 -29.36 29.35
CA THR A 300 46.44 -29.57 28.01
C THR A 300 45.75 -28.32 27.44
N MET A 301 45.40 -27.38 28.28
CA MET A 301 44.78 -26.11 27.89
C MET A 301 45.42 -24.92 28.63
N THR A 302 45.51 -23.76 27.96
CA THR A 302 45.99 -22.52 28.57
C THR A 302 44.86 -21.71 29.19
N VAL A 303 45.17 -20.82 30.14
CA VAL A 303 44.20 -19.94 30.78
C VAL A 303 43.58 -18.96 29.76
N GLY A 304 44.40 -18.51 28.80
CA GLY A 304 43.91 -17.64 27.73
C GLY A 304 42.96 -18.35 26.77
N ALA A 305 43.21 -19.63 26.45
CA ALA A 305 42.30 -20.43 25.65
C ALA A 305 40.94 -20.61 26.34
N LEU A 306 40.92 -20.91 27.66
CA LEU A 306 39.69 -20.97 28.44
C LEU A 306 38.92 -19.64 28.42
N THR A 307 39.62 -18.52 28.51
CA THR A 307 39.02 -17.17 28.44
C THR A 307 38.35 -16.91 27.10
N VAL A 308 38.98 -17.32 25.99
CA VAL A 308 38.39 -17.24 24.64
C VAL A 308 37.13 -18.09 24.52
N PHE A 309 37.16 -19.32 25.07
CA PHE A 309 36.00 -20.21 25.10
C PHE A 309 34.82 -19.58 25.83
N ILE A 310 35.04 -19.03 27.02
CA ILE A 310 33.98 -18.32 27.80
C ILE A 310 33.40 -17.15 27.02
N TRP A 311 34.26 -16.39 26.34
CA TRP A 311 33.82 -15.28 25.49
C TRP A 311 32.93 -15.74 24.33
N TYR A 312 33.37 -16.79 23.61
CA TYR A 312 32.60 -17.35 22.50
C TYR A 312 31.28 -17.98 22.98
N MET A 313 31.26 -18.66 24.11
CA MET A 313 30.05 -19.21 24.70
C MET A 313 29.03 -18.12 25.04
N ASN A 314 29.45 -17.03 25.66
CA ASN A 314 28.55 -15.90 25.93
C ASN A 314 27.94 -15.32 24.64
N ARG A 315 28.74 -15.25 23.60
CA ARG A 315 28.33 -14.62 22.33
C ARG A 315 27.58 -15.57 21.40
N PHE A 316 27.81 -16.86 21.48
CA PHE A 316 27.17 -17.89 20.66
C PHE A 316 25.65 -17.94 20.83
N PHE A 317 25.15 -17.67 22.03
CA PHE A 317 23.71 -17.77 22.31
C PHE A 317 22.89 -16.55 21.88
N SER A 318 23.50 -15.39 21.66
CA SER A 318 22.82 -14.18 21.19
C SER A 318 22.18 -14.39 19.79
N PRO A 319 22.90 -14.85 18.75
CA PRO A 319 22.32 -15.16 17.45
C PRO A 319 21.16 -16.16 17.49
N VAL A 320 21.24 -17.16 18.39
CA VAL A 320 20.13 -18.13 18.56
C VAL A 320 18.85 -17.45 19.06
N GLN A 321 18.99 -16.50 19.98
CA GLN A 321 17.86 -15.70 20.46
C GLN A 321 17.30 -14.80 19.35
N ASP A 322 18.16 -14.19 18.55
CA ASP A 322 17.77 -13.29 17.48
C ASP A 322 17.05 -14.03 16.34
N LEU A 323 17.49 -15.22 15.97
CA LEU A 323 16.76 -16.11 15.05
C LEU A 323 15.35 -16.44 15.55
N ALA A 324 15.19 -16.64 16.86
CA ALA A 324 13.86 -16.89 17.44
C ALA A 324 12.92 -15.67 17.31
N LYS A 325 13.43 -14.44 17.50
CA LYS A 325 12.68 -13.18 17.34
C LYS A 325 12.30 -12.95 15.89
N MET A 326 13.20 -13.23 14.94
CA MET A 326 13.03 -12.99 13.50
C MET A 326 11.94 -13.84 12.86
N THR A 327 11.56 -14.97 13.45
CA THR A 327 10.48 -15.81 12.91
C THR A 327 9.17 -15.04 12.73
N SER A 328 8.88 -14.07 13.62
CA SER A 328 7.68 -13.23 13.50
C SER A 328 7.77 -12.28 12.30
N THR A 329 8.92 -11.67 12.10
CA THR A 329 9.18 -10.74 10.99
C THR A 329 9.14 -11.47 9.64
N ILE A 330 9.73 -12.67 9.58
CA ILE A 330 9.67 -13.54 8.39
C ILE A 330 8.21 -13.87 8.04
N ALA A 331 7.40 -14.27 9.02
CA ALA A 331 5.99 -14.58 8.79
C ALA A 331 5.19 -13.35 8.31
N GLN A 332 5.46 -12.16 8.85
CA GLN A 332 4.82 -10.91 8.41
C GLN A 332 5.26 -10.55 7.00
N ALA A 333 6.54 -10.64 6.69
CA ALA A 333 7.07 -10.38 5.36
C ALA A 333 6.51 -11.35 4.31
N THR A 334 6.29 -12.63 4.67
CA THR A 334 5.66 -13.61 3.77
C THR A 334 4.23 -13.19 3.43
N VAL A 335 3.43 -12.81 4.41
CA VAL A 335 2.05 -12.34 4.19
C VAL A 335 2.01 -11.02 3.38
N ALA A 336 2.95 -10.10 3.67
CA ALA A 336 3.07 -8.86 2.91
C ALA A 336 3.43 -9.14 1.43
N LEU A 337 4.36 -10.09 1.19
CA LEU A 337 4.71 -10.53 -0.15
C LEU A 337 3.51 -11.11 -0.90
N GLU A 338 2.74 -12.00 -0.28
CA GLU A 338 1.53 -12.60 -0.88
C GLU A 338 0.54 -11.52 -1.31
N ARG A 339 0.31 -10.51 -0.47
CA ARG A 339 -0.60 -9.39 -0.79
C ARG A 339 -0.07 -8.55 -1.94
N ILE A 340 1.21 -8.19 -1.93
CA ILE A 340 1.84 -7.41 -3.00
C ILE A 340 1.78 -8.20 -4.32
N GLN A 341 2.10 -9.48 -4.31
CA GLN A 341 2.05 -10.33 -5.49
C GLN A 341 0.61 -10.50 -6.01
N SER A 342 -0.37 -10.67 -5.13
CA SER A 342 -1.77 -10.76 -5.54
C SER A 342 -2.24 -9.52 -6.33
N ILE A 343 -1.74 -8.34 -5.96
CA ILE A 343 -2.01 -7.12 -6.73
C ILE A 343 -1.26 -7.15 -8.07
N LEU A 344 0.06 -7.40 -8.06
CA LEU A 344 0.91 -7.34 -9.25
C LEU A 344 0.59 -8.43 -10.28
N ASP A 345 0.09 -9.58 -9.85
CA ASP A 345 -0.31 -10.70 -10.72
C ASP A 345 -1.71 -10.52 -11.30
N THR A 346 -2.50 -9.58 -10.77
CA THR A 346 -3.83 -9.26 -11.30
C THR A 346 -3.68 -8.65 -12.69
N LYS A 347 -4.18 -9.32 -13.70
CA LYS A 347 -4.14 -8.82 -15.08
C LYS A 347 -5.27 -7.82 -15.30
N PRO A 348 -5.00 -6.65 -15.90
CA PRO A 348 -6.06 -5.74 -16.30
C PRO A 348 -6.98 -6.42 -17.33
N LEU A 349 -8.28 -6.37 -17.10
CA LEU A 349 -9.28 -6.94 -18.01
C LEU A 349 -9.29 -6.18 -19.35
N ILE A 350 -9.01 -4.87 -19.30
CA ILE A 350 -8.96 -3.99 -20.46
C ILE A 350 -7.54 -3.45 -20.57
N LEU A 351 -6.87 -3.70 -21.71
CA LEU A 351 -5.49 -3.27 -21.93
C LEU A 351 -5.45 -1.84 -22.47
N TYR A 352 -4.80 -0.93 -21.74
CA TYR A 352 -4.68 0.48 -22.13
C TYR A 352 -3.90 0.71 -23.42
N SER A 353 -2.85 -0.07 -23.65
CA SER A 353 -1.90 0.15 -24.76
C SER A 353 -2.22 -0.58 -26.06
N LYS A 354 -3.24 -1.46 -26.09
CA LYS A 354 -3.61 -2.22 -27.28
C LYS A 354 -4.81 -1.58 -27.97
N GLY A 355 -4.74 -1.51 -29.29
CA GLY A 355 -5.83 -1.07 -30.14
C GLY A 355 -5.41 0.01 -31.14
N ARG A 356 -6.35 0.35 -32.00
CA ARG A 356 -6.22 1.36 -33.04
C ARG A 356 -6.35 2.76 -32.41
N GLU A 357 -5.55 3.71 -32.86
CA GLU A 357 -5.79 5.12 -32.54
C GLU A 357 -7.00 5.61 -33.33
N PRO A 358 -8.04 6.10 -32.65
CA PRO A 358 -9.12 6.77 -33.36
C PRO A 358 -8.57 8.06 -33.98
N GLY A 359 -8.93 8.36 -35.22
CA GLY A 359 -8.83 9.72 -35.72
C GLY A 359 -9.71 10.66 -34.89
N LYS A 360 -9.98 11.87 -35.38
CA LYS A 360 -10.99 12.73 -34.75
C LYS A 360 -12.36 12.06 -34.89
N LEU A 361 -12.97 11.72 -33.74
CA LEU A 361 -14.30 11.12 -33.71
C LEU A 361 -15.37 12.15 -34.09
N ASN A 362 -16.39 11.72 -34.83
CA ASN A 362 -17.57 12.52 -35.11
C ASN A 362 -18.59 12.39 -33.97
N GLY A 363 -18.69 11.21 -33.37
CA GLY A 363 -19.55 10.95 -32.23
C GLY A 363 -20.86 10.21 -32.55
N ASP A 364 -20.93 9.48 -33.65
CA ASP A 364 -22.01 8.51 -33.89
C ASP A 364 -21.85 7.30 -32.96
N ILE A 365 -22.86 6.97 -32.14
CA ILE A 365 -22.80 5.85 -31.19
C ILE A 365 -23.93 4.87 -31.49
N VAL A 366 -23.58 3.58 -31.55
CA VAL A 366 -24.55 2.50 -31.81
C VAL A 366 -24.39 1.39 -30.79
N PHE A 367 -25.48 1.05 -30.12
CA PHE A 367 -25.60 -0.18 -29.31
C PHE A 367 -26.28 -1.24 -30.18
N ASP A 368 -25.57 -2.32 -30.47
CA ASP A 368 -26.08 -3.45 -31.29
C ASP A 368 -26.21 -4.68 -30.39
N ARG A 369 -27.44 -4.97 -29.97
CA ARG A 369 -27.83 -6.13 -29.14
C ARG A 369 -26.93 -6.31 -27.92
N VAL A 370 -26.72 -5.22 -27.15
CA VAL A 370 -25.81 -5.21 -26.03
C VAL A 370 -26.39 -5.90 -24.79
N PHE A 371 -25.62 -6.82 -24.23
CA PHE A 371 -25.85 -7.47 -22.95
C PHE A 371 -24.70 -7.12 -22.00
N PHE A 372 -25.01 -6.92 -20.72
CA PHE A 372 -23.99 -6.66 -19.73
C PHE A 372 -24.39 -7.16 -18.33
N SER A 373 -23.39 -7.68 -17.61
CA SER A 373 -23.49 -8.10 -16.20
C SER A 373 -22.19 -7.80 -15.48
N TYR A 374 -22.27 -7.14 -14.32
CA TYR A 374 -21.12 -7.01 -13.39
C TYR A 374 -20.76 -8.36 -12.76
N ASN A 375 -21.76 -9.15 -12.46
CA ASN A 375 -21.63 -10.52 -11.98
C ASN A 375 -22.38 -11.45 -12.97
N PRO A 376 -21.80 -12.57 -13.41
CA PRO A 376 -22.44 -13.51 -14.36
C PRO A 376 -23.85 -13.99 -13.94
N LYS A 377 -24.16 -13.94 -12.65
CA LYS A 377 -25.48 -14.36 -12.10
C LYS A 377 -26.54 -13.26 -12.10
N SER A 378 -26.17 -12.01 -12.40
CA SER A 378 -27.09 -10.86 -12.29
C SER A 378 -26.97 -9.98 -13.54
N PRO A 379 -27.78 -10.23 -14.58
CA PRO A 379 -27.79 -9.41 -15.78
C PRO A 379 -28.28 -8.00 -15.43
N VAL A 380 -27.59 -6.97 -15.94
CA VAL A 380 -27.92 -5.55 -15.73
C VAL A 380 -28.47 -4.91 -16.98
N LEU A 381 -27.95 -5.26 -18.15
CA LEU A 381 -28.49 -4.84 -19.45
C LEU A 381 -28.81 -6.07 -20.29
N SER A 382 -29.96 -6.04 -20.97
CA SER A 382 -30.46 -7.15 -21.77
C SER A 382 -30.96 -6.63 -23.10
N ASN A 383 -30.28 -7.03 -24.19
CA ASN A 383 -30.65 -6.73 -25.57
C ASN A 383 -30.88 -5.22 -25.85
N ILE A 384 -29.93 -4.39 -25.43
CA ILE A 384 -30.01 -2.93 -25.64
C ILE A 384 -29.65 -2.63 -27.10
N ASN A 385 -30.57 -1.95 -27.79
CA ASN A 385 -30.43 -1.51 -29.18
C ASN A 385 -30.88 -0.07 -29.30
N PHE A 386 -29.98 0.83 -29.63
CA PHE A 386 -30.30 2.23 -30.00
C PHE A 386 -29.14 2.89 -30.75
N LYS A 387 -29.44 4.00 -31.42
CA LYS A 387 -28.46 4.80 -32.14
C LYS A 387 -28.53 6.27 -31.71
N ILE A 388 -27.37 6.89 -31.55
CA ILE A 388 -27.15 8.33 -31.34
C ILE A 388 -26.43 8.86 -32.57
N LYS A 389 -26.97 9.89 -33.22
CA LYS A 389 -26.31 10.57 -34.34
C LYS A 389 -25.33 11.63 -33.84
N CYS A 390 -24.32 11.90 -34.64
CA CYS A 390 -23.41 13.03 -34.38
C CYS A 390 -24.17 14.33 -34.07
N GLY A 391 -23.79 15.04 -33.02
CA GLY A 391 -24.40 16.28 -32.56
C GLY A 391 -25.75 16.13 -31.86
N GLN A 392 -26.28 14.92 -31.71
CA GLN A 392 -27.57 14.65 -31.06
C GLN A 392 -27.45 14.66 -29.53
N ARG A 393 -28.46 15.24 -28.86
CA ARG A 393 -28.61 15.19 -27.41
C ARG A 393 -29.57 14.08 -27.00
N ILE A 394 -29.13 13.14 -26.18
CA ILE A 394 -29.96 12.04 -25.68
C ILE A 394 -30.10 12.09 -24.18
N GLY A 395 -31.34 12.02 -23.69
CA GLY A 395 -31.68 11.81 -22.29
C GLY A 395 -31.88 10.33 -21.98
N ILE A 396 -31.27 9.82 -20.90
CA ILE A 396 -31.49 8.47 -20.38
C ILE A 396 -32.15 8.56 -19.03
N VAL A 397 -33.37 8.03 -18.91
CA VAL A 397 -34.19 8.10 -17.70
C VAL A 397 -34.67 6.71 -17.26
N GLY A 398 -35.13 6.61 -16.03
CA GLY A 398 -35.69 5.39 -15.48
C GLY A 398 -35.41 5.26 -13.97
N PRO A 399 -35.95 4.26 -13.30
CA PRO A 399 -35.76 4.05 -11.87
C PRO A 399 -34.30 3.78 -11.51
N THR A 400 -33.97 3.98 -10.24
CA THR A 400 -32.65 3.60 -9.69
C THR A 400 -32.42 2.11 -9.91
N GLY A 401 -31.21 1.72 -10.33
CA GLY A 401 -30.91 0.34 -10.71
C GLY A 401 -31.40 -0.10 -12.12
N GLY A 402 -31.99 0.81 -12.91
CA GLY A 402 -32.46 0.52 -14.26
C GLY A 402 -31.38 0.26 -15.31
N GLY A 403 -30.09 0.54 -15.01
CA GLY A 403 -28.97 0.33 -15.92
C GLY A 403 -28.45 1.61 -16.60
N LYS A 404 -28.89 2.80 -16.18
CA LYS A 404 -28.51 4.10 -16.77
C LYS A 404 -26.99 4.33 -16.75
N SER A 405 -26.39 4.31 -15.58
CA SER A 405 -24.92 4.53 -15.41
C SER A 405 -24.09 3.42 -16.05
N THR A 406 -24.67 2.23 -16.24
CA THR A 406 -24.03 1.13 -16.94
C THR A 406 -23.88 1.41 -18.44
N ILE A 407 -24.87 2.05 -19.09
CA ILE A 407 -24.75 2.47 -20.49
C ILE A 407 -23.59 3.44 -20.68
N VAL A 408 -23.49 4.43 -19.81
CA VAL A 408 -22.39 5.41 -19.83
C VAL A 408 -21.03 4.73 -19.58
N SER A 409 -20.98 3.79 -18.64
CA SER A 409 -19.77 3.03 -18.34
C SER A 409 -19.30 2.17 -19.53
N LEU A 410 -20.22 1.68 -20.36
CA LEU A 410 -19.89 0.96 -21.59
C LEU A 410 -19.40 1.92 -22.69
N ILE A 411 -20.01 3.10 -22.88
CA ILE A 411 -19.54 4.09 -23.85
C ILE A 411 -18.11 4.53 -23.53
N ALA A 412 -17.83 4.78 -22.24
CA ALA A 412 -16.49 5.12 -21.75
C ALA A 412 -15.50 3.95 -21.75
N ARG A 413 -15.98 2.78 -22.09
CA ARG A 413 -15.23 1.51 -22.00
C ARG A 413 -14.57 1.33 -20.63
N PHE A 414 -15.29 1.65 -19.54
CA PHE A 414 -14.91 1.24 -18.19
C PHE A 414 -15.09 -0.26 -18.01
N TYR A 415 -16.02 -0.83 -18.79
CA TYR A 415 -16.30 -2.25 -18.94
C TYR A 415 -16.52 -2.58 -20.41
N ASP A 416 -16.19 -3.79 -20.81
CA ASP A 416 -16.56 -4.33 -22.12
C ASP A 416 -17.92 -5.03 -22.01
N PRO A 417 -18.79 -4.98 -23.03
CA PRO A 417 -20.07 -5.69 -23.04
C PRO A 417 -19.87 -7.21 -22.91
N THR A 418 -20.79 -7.89 -22.24
CA THR A 418 -20.75 -9.36 -22.12
C THR A 418 -21.31 -10.06 -23.36
N GLY A 419 -22.05 -9.33 -24.19
CA GLY A 419 -22.56 -9.77 -25.50
C GLY A 419 -23.03 -8.57 -26.30
N GLY A 420 -23.11 -8.72 -27.64
CA GLY A 420 -23.35 -7.62 -28.54
C GLY A 420 -22.14 -6.71 -28.72
N ARG A 421 -22.35 -5.49 -29.26
CA ARG A 421 -21.27 -4.52 -29.55
C ARG A 421 -21.72 -3.09 -29.27
N VAL A 422 -20.77 -2.28 -28.85
CA VAL A 422 -20.91 -0.81 -28.82
C VAL A 422 -19.97 -0.26 -29.90
N LEU A 423 -20.52 0.50 -30.84
CA LEU A 423 -19.75 1.08 -31.93
C LEU A 423 -19.71 2.59 -31.78
N ILE A 424 -18.56 3.19 -32.07
CA ILE A 424 -18.40 4.65 -32.20
C ILE A 424 -17.87 4.91 -33.62
N ASP A 425 -18.58 5.73 -34.40
CA ASP A 425 -18.30 6.01 -35.81
C ASP A 425 -18.18 4.71 -36.65
N GLY A 426 -19.00 3.69 -36.34
CA GLY A 426 -19.01 2.40 -37.00
C GLY A 426 -17.92 1.41 -36.59
N ILE A 427 -17.04 1.77 -35.67
CA ILE A 427 -15.94 0.94 -35.17
C ILE A 427 -16.27 0.46 -33.76
N ASP A 428 -16.01 -0.84 -33.48
CA ASP A 428 -16.20 -1.39 -32.13
C ASP A 428 -15.26 -0.73 -31.11
N ILE A 429 -15.81 -0.32 -29.97
CA ILE A 429 -15.02 0.34 -28.91
C ILE A 429 -13.87 -0.52 -28.41
N THR A 430 -13.96 -1.85 -28.54
CA THR A 430 -12.91 -2.79 -28.13
C THR A 430 -11.68 -2.75 -29.02
N GLU A 431 -11.80 -2.21 -30.23
CA GLU A 431 -10.70 -2.06 -31.18
C GLU A 431 -9.88 -0.80 -30.94
N PHE A 432 -10.41 0.19 -30.20
CA PHE A 432 -9.70 1.43 -29.94
C PHE A 432 -8.66 1.30 -28.83
N ARG A 433 -7.57 2.05 -28.95
CA ARG A 433 -6.66 2.33 -27.84
C ARG A 433 -7.40 3.18 -26.79
N LEU A 434 -7.39 2.70 -25.56
CA LEU A 434 -8.26 3.21 -24.50
C LEU A 434 -7.98 4.70 -24.17
N ASP A 435 -6.69 5.08 -24.08
CA ASP A 435 -6.30 6.48 -23.80
C ASP A 435 -6.81 7.43 -24.87
N SER A 436 -6.68 7.05 -26.12
CA SER A 436 -7.08 7.86 -27.28
C SER A 436 -8.59 7.96 -27.40
N LEU A 437 -9.34 6.88 -27.10
CA LEU A 437 -10.79 6.89 -27.04
C LEU A 437 -11.30 7.82 -25.93
N ARG A 438 -10.83 7.59 -24.71
CA ARG A 438 -11.21 8.42 -23.56
C ARG A 438 -10.75 9.88 -23.70
N GLY A 439 -9.67 10.11 -24.43
CA GLY A 439 -9.22 11.45 -24.83
C GLY A 439 -10.29 12.29 -25.53
N GLN A 440 -11.23 11.64 -26.23
CA GLN A 440 -12.29 12.28 -27.01
C GLN A 440 -13.68 12.18 -26.35
N ILE A 441 -13.75 11.76 -25.09
CA ILE A 441 -14.99 11.75 -24.30
C ILE A 441 -14.82 12.70 -23.12
N GLY A 442 -15.69 13.69 -23.02
CA GLY A 442 -15.77 14.59 -21.87
C GLY A 442 -16.75 14.05 -20.83
N PHE A 443 -16.44 14.26 -19.55
CA PHE A 443 -17.28 13.81 -18.45
C PHE A 443 -17.62 14.96 -17.52
N VAL A 444 -18.88 15.06 -17.14
CA VAL A 444 -19.36 15.81 -15.96
C VAL A 444 -20.04 14.79 -15.06
N LEU A 445 -19.39 14.44 -13.95
CA LEU A 445 -19.87 13.43 -13.02
C LEU A 445 -20.80 14.04 -11.97
N GLN A 446 -21.66 13.23 -11.37
CA GLN A 446 -22.55 13.58 -10.27
C GLN A 446 -21.77 14.17 -9.09
N ASP A 447 -20.76 13.44 -8.61
CA ASP A 447 -19.82 13.92 -7.61
C ASP A 447 -18.53 14.39 -8.31
N THR A 448 -18.39 15.70 -8.47
CA THR A 448 -17.16 16.27 -9.03
C THR A 448 -16.04 16.21 -8.00
N ALA A 449 -15.17 15.22 -8.16
CA ALA A 449 -13.95 15.10 -7.38
C ALA A 449 -12.91 16.14 -7.84
N LEU A 450 -12.48 17.02 -6.93
CA LEU A 450 -11.36 17.92 -7.14
C LEU A 450 -10.11 17.32 -6.48
N PHE A 451 -8.98 17.46 -7.16
CA PHE A 451 -7.68 17.07 -6.64
C PHE A 451 -7.10 18.17 -5.76
N TYR A 452 -6.35 17.79 -4.75
CA TYR A 452 -5.58 18.76 -3.99
C TYR A 452 -4.60 19.48 -4.92
N GLY A 453 -4.69 20.79 -4.96
CA GLY A 453 -3.93 21.66 -5.87
C GLY A 453 -4.68 22.96 -6.14
N SER A 454 -4.15 23.77 -7.06
CA SER A 454 -4.80 25.03 -7.44
C SER A 454 -6.08 24.81 -8.28
N VAL A 455 -6.94 25.82 -8.33
CA VAL A 455 -8.11 25.82 -9.24
C VAL A 455 -7.64 25.66 -10.69
N ARG A 456 -6.57 26.35 -11.08
CA ARG A 456 -5.91 26.24 -12.38
C ARG A 456 -5.56 24.81 -12.73
N GLU A 457 -4.83 24.11 -11.85
CA GLU A 457 -4.45 22.70 -12.04
C GLU A 457 -5.66 21.79 -12.16
N ASN A 458 -6.70 22.06 -11.39
CA ASN A 458 -7.94 21.30 -11.46
C ASN A 458 -8.67 21.48 -12.78
N ILE A 459 -8.71 22.65 -13.37
CA ILE A 459 -9.28 22.89 -14.72
C ILE A 459 -8.39 22.26 -15.78
N ALA A 460 -7.07 22.52 -15.72
CA ALA A 460 -6.07 21.97 -16.67
C ALA A 460 -6.02 20.43 -16.68
N TYR A 461 -6.52 19.77 -15.64
CA TYR A 461 -6.58 18.30 -15.60
C TYR A 461 -7.35 17.70 -16.79
N GLY A 462 -8.32 18.40 -17.35
CA GLY A 462 -9.03 18.01 -18.57
C GLY A 462 -8.13 17.95 -19.80
N ARG A 463 -7.15 18.86 -19.90
CA ARG A 463 -6.16 18.95 -20.99
C ARG A 463 -4.85 19.51 -20.40
N PRO A 464 -3.85 18.67 -20.07
CA PRO A 464 -2.62 19.08 -19.39
C PRO A 464 -1.81 20.16 -20.11
N ASN A 465 -1.94 20.25 -21.46
CA ASN A 465 -1.25 21.25 -22.29
C ASN A 465 -2.16 22.46 -22.62
N ALA A 466 -3.19 22.72 -21.82
CA ALA A 466 -4.04 23.88 -22.00
C ALA A 466 -3.26 25.17 -21.68
N THR A 467 -3.45 26.19 -22.53
CA THR A 467 -2.86 27.52 -22.28
C THR A 467 -3.63 28.22 -21.17
N GLU A 468 -3.06 29.28 -20.61
CA GLU A 468 -3.73 30.14 -19.64
C GLU A 468 -5.05 30.67 -20.19
N GLU A 469 -5.03 31.09 -21.45
CA GLU A 469 -6.22 31.61 -22.14
C GLU A 469 -7.31 30.54 -22.28
N ASP A 470 -6.92 29.27 -22.60
CA ASP A 470 -7.86 28.15 -22.65
C ASP A 470 -8.54 27.91 -21.29
N ILE A 471 -7.77 27.99 -20.20
CA ILE A 471 -8.28 27.78 -18.83
C ILE A 471 -9.26 28.89 -18.44
N ILE A 472 -8.90 30.14 -18.70
CA ILE A 472 -9.76 31.30 -18.40
C ILE A 472 -11.04 31.25 -19.23
N ASN A 473 -10.94 30.94 -20.53
CA ASN A 473 -12.10 30.80 -21.41
C ASN A 473 -13.01 29.64 -20.96
N ALA A 474 -12.45 28.53 -20.56
CA ALA A 474 -13.21 27.39 -20.02
C ALA A 474 -13.94 27.80 -18.72
N ALA A 475 -13.29 28.55 -17.84
CA ALA A 475 -13.89 29.06 -16.62
C ALA A 475 -15.04 30.06 -16.89
N LYS A 476 -14.88 30.92 -17.89
CA LYS A 476 -15.96 31.87 -18.32
C LYS A 476 -17.15 31.08 -18.87
N LEU A 477 -16.96 30.15 -19.78
CA LEU A 477 -18.02 29.34 -20.37
C LEU A 477 -18.76 28.46 -19.35
N SER A 478 -18.09 28.11 -18.24
CA SER A 478 -18.68 27.33 -17.13
C SER A 478 -19.23 28.23 -16.00
N ASN A 479 -19.35 29.53 -16.20
CA ASN A 479 -19.76 30.49 -15.18
C ASN A 479 -18.92 30.39 -13.87
N ALA A 480 -17.65 29.96 -14.00
CA ALA A 480 -16.75 29.79 -12.87
C ALA A 480 -15.81 30.97 -12.64
N HIS A 481 -15.57 31.80 -13.65
CA HIS A 481 -14.56 32.85 -13.63
C HIS A 481 -14.76 33.84 -12.48
N GLU A 482 -15.98 34.35 -12.29
CA GLU A 482 -16.28 35.37 -11.30
C GLU A 482 -15.96 34.89 -9.89
N PHE A 483 -16.54 33.75 -9.45
CA PHE A 483 -16.27 33.26 -8.11
C PHE A 483 -14.80 32.84 -7.90
N ILE A 484 -14.09 32.45 -8.98
CA ILE A 484 -12.65 32.16 -8.89
C ILE A 484 -11.88 33.46 -8.63
N MET A 485 -12.24 34.55 -9.28
CA MET A 485 -11.59 35.86 -9.07
C MET A 485 -11.89 36.46 -7.69
N ASP A 486 -13.02 36.10 -7.07
CA ASP A 486 -13.37 36.49 -5.71
C ASP A 486 -12.59 35.69 -4.63
N MET A 487 -11.88 34.63 -5.02
CA MET A 487 -11.02 33.87 -4.11
C MET A 487 -9.74 34.65 -3.80
N PRO A 488 -9.11 34.39 -2.60
CA PRO A 488 -7.93 35.15 -2.15
C PRO A 488 -6.77 35.18 -3.13
N PHE A 489 -6.57 34.11 -3.92
CA PHE A 489 -5.49 33.99 -4.92
C PHE A 489 -6.02 33.66 -6.32
N GLY A 490 -7.30 33.92 -6.60
CA GLY A 490 -7.91 33.66 -7.90
C GLY A 490 -7.69 32.20 -8.36
N TYR A 491 -7.20 32.03 -9.57
CA TYR A 491 -6.89 30.69 -10.14
C TYR A 491 -5.81 29.91 -9.40
N ASP A 492 -4.95 30.57 -8.63
CA ASP A 492 -3.87 29.91 -7.86
C ASP A 492 -4.31 29.56 -6.44
N THR A 493 -5.59 29.80 -6.10
CA THR A 493 -6.17 29.36 -4.83
C THR A 493 -6.11 27.83 -4.74
N ILE A 494 -5.51 27.35 -3.65
CA ILE A 494 -5.43 25.90 -3.36
C ILE A 494 -6.80 25.43 -2.88
N VAL A 495 -7.38 24.48 -3.59
CA VAL A 495 -8.58 23.80 -3.15
C VAL A 495 -8.19 22.60 -2.30
N GLY A 496 -8.85 22.46 -1.14
CA GLY A 496 -8.60 21.37 -0.21
C GLY A 496 -8.98 20.00 -0.78
N GLU A 497 -8.70 18.97 -0.02
CA GLU A 497 -8.98 17.59 -0.38
C GLU A 497 -10.48 17.43 -0.73
N ARG A 498 -10.77 16.92 -1.93
CA ARG A 498 -12.11 16.80 -2.52
C ARG A 498 -12.90 18.12 -2.68
N GLY A 499 -12.24 19.28 -2.58
CA GLY A 499 -12.91 20.59 -2.71
C GLY A 499 -13.87 20.93 -1.57
N ILE A 500 -13.60 20.44 -0.36
CA ILE A 500 -14.46 20.65 0.83
C ILE A 500 -14.68 22.13 1.15
N THR A 501 -13.75 23.00 0.74
CA THR A 501 -13.84 24.46 0.94
C THR A 501 -14.77 25.16 -0.04
N LEU A 502 -15.30 24.45 -1.05
CA LEU A 502 -16.17 25.00 -2.09
C LEU A 502 -17.62 24.53 -1.90
N SER A 503 -18.59 25.39 -2.34
CA SER A 503 -19.97 24.95 -2.42
C SER A 503 -20.15 23.84 -3.48
N GLY A 504 -21.26 23.11 -3.42
CA GLY A 504 -21.60 22.08 -4.42
C GLY A 504 -21.61 22.66 -5.85
N GLY A 505 -22.24 23.79 -6.04
CA GLY A 505 -22.30 24.48 -7.34
C GLY A 505 -20.94 24.98 -7.83
N GLN A 506 -20.08 25.46 -6.94
CA GLN A 506 -18.72 25.87 -7.30
C GLN A 506 -17.87 24.68 -7.77
N ARG A 507 -17.93 23.56 -7.03
CA ARG A 507 -17.24 22.31 -7.45
C ARG A 507 -17.73 21.85 -8.82
N GLN A 508 -19.04 21.87 -9.03
CA GLN A 508 -19.63 21.42 -10.29
C GLN A 508 -19.20 22.32 -11.47
N ARG A 509 -19.17 23.64 -11.29
CA ARG A 509 -18.70 24.57 -12.33
C ARG A 509 -17.21 24.37 -12.67
N ILE A 510 -16.37 24.05 -11.72
CA ILE A 510 -14.96 23.65 -12.00
C ILE A 510 -14.93 22.33 -12.78
N GLY A 511 -15.79 21.36 -12.46
CA GLY A 511 -15.93 20.12 -13.23
C GLY A 511 -16.38 20.35 -14.67
N ILE A 512 -17.32 21.28 -14.88
CA ILE A 512 -17.76 21.70 -16.21
C ILE A 512 -16.60 22.39 -16.95
N ALA A 513 -15.86 23.31 -16.31
CA ALA A 513 -14.67 23.94 -16.89
C ALA A 513 -13.64 22.91 -17.35
N ARG A 514 -13.44 21.84 -16.57
CA ARG A 514 -12.59 20.70 -16.93
C ARG A 514 -13.07 19.99 -18.21
N ALA A 515 -14.37 19.83 -18.37
CA ALA A 515 -14.96 19.25 -19.58
C ALA A 515 -14.90 20.21 -20.78
N VAL A 516 -15.07 21.52 -20.56
CA VAL A 516 -14.92 22.56 -21.60
C VAL A 516 -13.50 22.60 -22.13
N VAL A 517 -12.48 22.69 -21.26
CA VAL A 517 -11.07 22.78 -21.67
C VAL A 517 -10.62 21.53 -22.45
N ARG A 518 -11.21 20.37 -22.14
CA ARG A 518 -10.95 19.11 -22.86
C ARG A 518 -11.39 19.17 -24.32
N ASN A 519 -12.49 19.86 -24.62
CA ASN A 519 -13.04 20.07 -25.94
C ASN A 519 -13.31 18.76 -26.74
N SER A 520 -14.01 17.84 -26.12
CA SER A 520 -14.32 16.51 -26.67
C SER A 520 -15.56 16.52 -27.57
N PRO A 521 -15.62 15.72 -28.66
CA PRO A 521 -16.81 15.59 -29.52
C PRO A 521 -17.96 14.84 -28.85
N ILE A 522 -17.68 13.95 -27.92
CA ILE A 522 -18.68 13.21 -27.14
C ILE A 522 -18.66 13.72 -25.72
N LEU A 523 -19.83 13.99 -25.16
CA LEU A 523 -20.02 14.49 -23.80
C LEU A 523 -20.97 13.59 -23.02
N ILE A 524 -20.57 13.22 -21.80
CA ILE A 524 -21.37 12.44 -20.88
C ILE A 524 -21.64 13.28 -19.64
N LEU A 525 -22.91 13.46 -19.34
CA LEU A 525 -23.41 14.20 -18.16
C LEU A 525 -24.14 13.21 -17.25
N ASP A 526 -23.58 12.93 -16.08
CA ASP A 526 -24.15 12.00 -15.11
C ASP A 526 -24.71 12.80 -13.92
N GLU A 527 -26.03 13.02 -13.91
CA GLU A 527 -26.78 13.75 -12.89
C GLU A 527 -26.15 15.10 -12.48
N PRO A 528 -25.82 15.99 -13.41
CA PRO A 528 -24.95 17.13 -13.14
C PRO A 528 -25.51 18.18 -12.19
N THR A 529 -26.80 18.11 -11.79
CA THR A 529 -27.49 19.09 -10.91
C THR A 529 -28.12 18.44 -9.67
N ALA A 530 -27.90 17.16 -9.40
CA ALA A 530 -28.67 16.40 -8.40
C ALA A 530 -28.54 16.94 -6.94
N ALA A 531 -27.44 17.59 -6.59
CA ALA A 531 -27.14 18.04 -5.23
C ALA A 531 -27.05 19.57 -5.08
N LEU A 532 -27.69 20.33 -5.99
CA LEU A 532 -27.62 21.80 -6.02
C LEU A 532 -28.90 22.45 -5.52
N ASP A 533 -28.75 23.59 -4.86
CA ASP A 533 -29.84 24.55 -4.58
C ASP A 533 -30.34 25.19 -5.88
N THR A 534 -31.53 25.74 -5.86
CA THR A 534 -32.25 26.26 -7.06
C THR A 534 -31.47 27.38 -7.78
N GLU A 535 -30.78 28.25 -7.04
CA GLU A 535 -30.00 29.34 -7.62
C GLU A 535 -28.72 28.79 -8.31
N SER A 536 -27.98 27.96 -7.63
CA SER A 536 -26.81 27.28 -8.19
C SER A 536 -27.15 26.38 -9.38
N GLU A 537 -28.32 25.72 -9.36
CA GLU A 537 -28.80 24.90 -10.48
C GLU A 537 -28.97 25.72 -11.77
N LYS A 538 -29.58 26.90 -11.69
CA LYS A 538 -29.79 27.77 -12.86
C LYS A 538 -28.47 28.16 -13.52
N VAL A 539 -27.48 28.56 -12.73
CA VAL A 539 -26.15 28.97 -13.22
C VAL A 539 -25.40 27.77 -13.82
N VAL A 540 -25.52 26.59 -13.21
CA VAL A 540 -24.90 25.34 -13.71
C VAL A 540 -25.59 24.89 -15.01
N MET A 541 -26.90 24.99 -15.13
CA MET A 541 -27.63 24.64 -16.36
C MET A 541 -27.21 25.53 -17.54
N GLU A 542 -27.07 26.85 -17.34
CA GLU A 542 -26.53 27.74 -18.38
C GLU A 542 -25.13 27.33 -18.84
N ALA A 543 -24.26 27.01 -17.91
CA ALA A 543 -22.91 26.49 -18.20
C ALA A 543 -22.93 25.15 -18.99
N LEU A 544 -23.87 24.26 -18.66
CA LEU A 544 -24.06 23.00 -19.34
C LEU A 544 -24.58 23.22 -20.78
N GLU A 545 -25.52 24.13 -20.99
CA GLU A 545 -26.03 24.48 -22.33
C GLU A 545 -24.88 24.95 -23.24
N ASN A 546 -24.03 25.85 -22.72
CA ASN A 546 -22.84 26.31 -23.43
C ASN A 546 -21.90 25.15 -23.80
N LEU A 547 -21.69 24.21 -22.85
CA LEU A 547 -20.84 23.04 -23.06
C LEU A 547 -21.42 22.06 -24.09
N MET A 548 -22.74 21.89 -24.16
CA MET A 548 -23.41 20.94 -25.05
C MET A 548 -23.42 21.31 -26.52
N GLN A 549 -23.21 22.57 -26.87
CA GLN A 549 -23.33 23.09 -28.23
C GLN A 549 -22.35 22.34 -29.19
N GLY A 550 -22.92 21.84 -30.31
CA GLY A 550 -22.15 21.19 -31.38
C GLY A 550 -21.52 19.85 -31.03
N ARG A 551 -21.96 19.20 -29.95
CA ARG A 551 -21.42 17.91 -29.48
C ARG A 551 -22.48 16.82 -29.42
N THR A 552 -22.05 15.57 -29.50
CA THR A 552 -22.92 14.43 -29.16
C THR A 552 -23.02 14.30 -27.66
N VAL A 553 -24.22 14.41 -27.09
CA VAL A 553 -24.42 14.50 -25.64
C VAL A 553 -25.28 13.36 -25.11
N ILE A 554 -24.81 12.71 -24.08
CA ILE A 554 -25.54 11.68 -23.32
C ILE A 554 -25.78 12.21 -21.91
N ILE A 555 -27.05 12.35 -21.53
CA ILE A 555 -27.47 12.91 -20.24
C ILE A 555 -28.18 11.83 -19.44
N ILE A 556 -27.61 11.44 -18.29
CA ILE A 556 -28.36 10.72 -17.28
C ILE A 556 -29.01 11.76 -16.38
N ALA A 557 -30.32 11.79 -16.31
CA ALA A 557 -31.02 12.79 -15.53
C ALA A 557 -31.95 12.14 -14.51
N HIS A 558 -31.95 12.74 -13.32
CA HIS A 558 -32.96 12.58 -12.29
C HIS A 558 -33.95 13.74 -12.28
N ARG A 559 -33.64 14.86 -12.96
CA ARG A 559 -34.53 16.02 -13.10
C ARG A 559 -34.96 16.18 -14.54
N LEU A 560 -36.25 16.42 -14.72
CA LEU A 560 -36.88 16.58 -16.04
C LEU A 560 -36.39 17.82 -16.81
N SER A 561 -36.08 18.90 -16.08
CA SER A 561 -35.54 20.14 -16.65
C SER A 561 -34.31 19.90 -17.52
N THR A 562 -33.50 18.93 -17.16
CA THR A 562 -32.22 18.63 -17.83
C THR A 562 -32.38 17.90 -19.18
N ILE A 563 -33.52 17.23 -19.39
CA ILE A 563 -33.73 16.38 -20.59
C ILE A 563 -34.92 16.78 -21.46
N ARG A 564 -35.68 17.76 -21.04
CA ARG A 564 -36.89 18.20 -21.75
C ARG A 564 -36.58 18.57 -23.21
N ASP A 565 -35.46 19.23 -23.42
CA ASP A 565 -35.01 19.72 -24.72
C ASP A 565 -34.06 18.75 -25.43
N ALA A 566 -34.02 17.46 -24.99
CA ALA A 566 -33.25 16.42 -25.65
C ALA A 566 -33.94 16.01 -26.96
N ASP A 567 -33.12 15.79 -28.02
CA ASP A 567 -33.63 15.33 -29.32
C ASP A 567 -34.27 13.93 -29.21
N LYS A 568 -33.83 13.13 -28.25
CA LYS A 568 -34.36 11.80 -27.99
C LYS A 568 -34.22 11.43 -26.53
N ILE A 569 -35.24 10.83 -25.96
CA ILE A 569 -35.24 10.29 -24.60
C ILE A 569 -35.39 8.78 -24.67
N ILE A 570 -34.56 8.07 -23.89
CA ILE A 570 -34.61 6.60 -23.75
C ILE A 570 -35.02 6.29 -22.30
N VAL A 571 -36.12 5.57 -22.15
CA VAL A 571 -36.63 5.12 -20.85
C VAL A 571 -36.17 3.70 -20.59
N LEU A 572 -35.35 3.55 -19.55
CA LEU A 572 -34.81 2.25 -19.13
C LEU A 572 -35.55 1.72 -17.89
N ASN A 573 -35.89 0.44 -17.93
CA ASN A 573 -36.38 -0.28 -16.76
C ASN A 573 -35.84 -1.71 -16.76
N LYS A 574 -35.31 -2.14 -15.62
CA LYS A 574 -34.76 -3.48 -15.42
C LYS A 574 -33.82 -3.92 -16.56
N GLY A 575 -32.98 -3.01 -17.02
CA GLY A 575 -31.98 -3.27 -18.06
C GLY A 575 -32.52 -3.39 -19.49
N MET A 576 -33.75 -2.99 -19.76
CA MET A 576 -34.36 -2.98 -21.10
C MET A 576 -34.87 -1.59 -21.46
N ILE A 577 -34.87 -1.26 -22.75
CA ILE A 577 -35.50 -0.05 -23.27
C ILE A 577 -37.02 -0.30 -23.34
N MET A 578 -37.76 0.50 -22.58
CA MET A 578 -39.22 0.44 -22.53
C MET A 578 -39.89 1.39 -23.53
N GLU A 579 -39.32 2.60 -23.62
CA GLU A 579 -39.84 3.65 -24.49
C GLU A 579 -38.68 4.46 -25.09
N GLU A 580 -38.86 4.99 -26.27
CA GLU A 580 -37.99 5.99 -26.88
C GLU A 580 -38.80 7.01 -27.69
N GLY A 581 -38.41 8.26 -27.70
CA GLY A 581 -39.05 9.35 -28.40
C GLY A 581 -38.64 10.73 -27.89
N THR A 582 -39.26 11.80 -28.34
CA THR A 582 -39.13 13.15 -27.81
C THR A 582 -39.96 13.31 -26.54
N HIS A 583 -39.74 14.36 -25.78
CA HIS A 583 -40.54 14.69 -24.57
C HIS A 583 -42.05 14.66 -24.88
N ASP A 584 -42.47 15.39 -25.90
CA ASP A 584 -43.90 15.51 -26.26
C ASP A 584 -44.52 14.21 -26.71
N GLU A 585 -43.78 13.42 -27.51
CA GLU A 585 -44.24 12.08 -27.94
C GLU A 585 -44.45 11.14 -26.78
N LEU A 586 -43.49 11.12 -25.81
CA LEU A 586 -43.55 10.23 -24.68
C LEU A 586 -44.62 10.66 -23.66
N MET A 587 -44.83 11.98 -23.48
CA MET A 587 -45.94 12.50 -22.68
C MET A 587 -47.30 12.17 -23.28
N ALA A 588 -47.44 12.26 -24.61
CA ALA A 588 -48.67 11.91 -25.30
C ALA A 588 -49.02 10.43 -25.23
N ARG A 589 -47.99 9.56 -25.15
CA ARG A 589 -48.20 8.09 -25.01
C ARG A 589 -48.74 7.70 -23.61
N GLY A 590 -48.59 8.54 -22.59
CA GLY A 590 -49.16 8.35 -21.25
C GLY A 590 -48.67 7.07 -20.54
N LYS A 591 -47.43 6.62 -20.81
CA LYS A 591 -46.84 5.42 -20.22
C LYS A 591 -45.83 5.78 -19.13
N MET A 592 -44.82 4.92 -18.94
CA MET A 592 -43.84 5.01 -17.87
C MET A 592 -43.14 6.38 -17.80
N TYR A 593 -42.79 6.98 -18.95
CA TYR A 593 -42.19 8.32 -18.98
C TYR A 593 -43.12 9.38 -18.36
N SER A 594 -44.37 9.38 -18.78
CA SER A 594 -45.39 10.29 -18.25
C SER A 594 -45.59 10.12 -16.73
N ASP A 595 -45.57 8.88 -16.25
CA ASP A 595 -45.70 8.60 -14.81
C ASP A 595 -44.47 9.10 -14.01
N LEU A 596 -43.24 8.90 -14.53
CA LEU A 596 -42.04 9.47 -13.95
C LEU A 596 -42.10 10.98 -13.86
N CYS A 597 -42.60 11.66 -14.92
CA CYS A 597 -42.79 13.08 -14.97
C CYS A 597 -43.79 13.59 -13.91
N LYS A 598 -44.92 12.89 -13.73
CA LYS A 598 -45.92 13.25 -12.73
C LYS A 598 -45.36 13.16 -11.30
N VAL A 599 -44.64 12.09 -11.00
CA VAL A 599 -44.00 11.89 -9.67
C VAL A 599 -43.01 13.00 -9.36
N GLN A 600 -42.21 13.44 -10.32
CA GLN A 600 -41.26 14.55 -10.13
C GLN A 600 -41.96 15.91 -10.00
N ALA A 601 -42.96 16.21 -10.81
CA ALA A 601 -43.75 17.42 -10.70
C ALA A 601 -44.47 17.56 -9.34
N TRP A 602 -44.92 16.44 -8.75
CA TRP A 602 -45.47 16.40 -7.40
C TRP A 602 -44.42 16.72 -6.32
N SER A 603 -43.19 16.23 -6.48
CA SER A 603 -42.08 16.53 -5.54
C SER A 603 -41.68 18.01 -5.59
N ASP A 604 -41.65 18.63 -6.77
CA ASP A 604 -41.33 20.05 -6.94
C ASP A 604 -42.45 20.97 -6.40
N HIS A 605 -43.72 20.59 -6.53
CA HIS A 605 -44.85 21.34 -5.97
C HIS A 605 -45.01 21.19 -4.46
N SER A 606 -44.65 20.09 -3.87
CA SER A 606 -44.70 19.89 -2.42
C SER A 606 -43.69 20.74 -1.65
N VAL A 607 -42.57 21.08 -2.26
CA VAL A 607 -41.55 21.98 -1.67
C VAL A 607 -42.03 23.42 -1.66
N ILE A 608 -42.80 23.86 -2.66
CA ILE A 608 -43.34 25.22 -2.73
C ILE A 608 -44.46 25.47 -1.70
N HIS A 609 -45.25 24.46 -1.32
CA HIS A 609 -46.35 24.60 -0.36
C HIS A 609 -45.91 24.55 1.12
N THR A 610 -44.74 24.01 1.44
CA THR A 610 -44.20 24.02 2.81
C THR A 610 -43.61 25.38 3.22
N ASP A 611 -43.13 26.18 2.28
CA ASP A 611 -42.58 27.53 2.56
C ASP A 611 -43.66 28.62 2.74
N ILE A 612 -44.94 28.37 2.40
CA ILE A 612 -46.02 29.34 2.54
C ILE A 612 -46.77 29.19 3.89
N GLN A 613 -46.57 28.12 4.64
CA GLN A 613 -47.23 27.91 5.95
C GLN A 613 -46.31 28.16 7.17
N SER A 614 -45.11 28.68 6.97
CA SER A 614 -44.13 28.98 8.04
C SER A 614 -43.73 30.47 8.10
N ASN A 615 -44.61 31.40 7.66
CA ASN A 615 -44.52 32.84 7.96
C ASN A 615 -45.68 33.31 8.82
#